data_7baeb2efc4db7c1afdea4afb8e571734
#
_entry.id   7baeb2efc4db7c1afdea4afb8e571734
#
_cell.length_a   1.000
_cell.length_b   1.000
_cell.length_c   1.000
_cell.angle_alpha   90.00
_cell.angle_beta   90.00
_cell.angle_gamma   90.00
#
_symmetry.space_group_name_H-M   'P 1'
#
loop_
_entity.id
_entity.type
_entity.pdbx_description
1 polymer ?
#
loop_
_entity_poly.entity_id
_entity_poly.type
_entity_poly.pdbx_seq_one_letter_code
_entity_poly.pdbx_strand_id
1 'polypeptide(L)'
;PDGHGPRPGCGVLPCQALRDMTHELAHIERTDEGLRELALFAGAGGGILGGHLLGWRCVCAVEWEPYPAAVLAARQNEGILPPFPIWDDVRSFDGTPWRGLVDVVSGGFPCQDISVAGKGAGLDGERSGMWAEMARIIGEVQPRFAFVENSPMLTSRGLDRVLGDLSTLGYGSTYGIIGAHHAGAPHKRDRIWILGSRL
;
A
#
# COMPACT_ATOMS: atom_id res chain seq x y z
N PRO A 1 -9.32 -44.27 -7.42
CA PRO A 1 -10.35 -43.26 -7.52
C PRO A 1 -9.99 -42.12 -6.58
N ASP A 2 -9.13 -41.23 -7.08
CA ASP A 2 -8.57 -40.10 -6.31
C ASP A 2 -9.36 -38.87 -6.69
N GLY A 3 -10.36 -38.55 -5.83
CA GLY A 3 -11.15 -37.36 -5.93
C GLY A 3 -10.36 -36.14 -5.45
N HIS A 4 -9.61 -35.48 -6.33
CA HIS A 4 -9.14 -34.12 -6.11
C HIS A 4 -10.19 -33.18 -6.69
N GLY A 5 -11.07 -32.66 -5.81
CA GLY A 5 -11.96 -31.55 -6.14
C GLY A 5 -11.15 -30.29 -6.52
N PRO A 6 -11.68 -29.41 -7.39
CA PRO A 6 -11.00 -28.21 -7.81
C PRO A 6 -10.74 -27.30 -6.61
N ARG A 7 -9.48 -26.88 -6.42
CA ARG A 7 -9.12 -25.84 -5.46
C ARG A 7 -9.88 -24.56 -5.81
N PRO A 8 -10.40 -23.80 -4.83
CA PRO A 8 -11.04 -22.52 -5.11
C PRO A 8 -10.05 -21.64 -5.86
N GLY A 9 -10.40 -21.24 -7.08
CA GLY A 9 -9.56 -20.44 -7.96
C GLY A 9 -9.24 -19.11 -7.31
N CYS A 10 -7.97 -18.78 -7.26
CA CYS A 10 -7.47 -17.45 -6.97
C CYS A 10 -7.91 -16.52 -8.12
N GLY A 11 -9.09 -15.91 -7.99
CA GLY A 11 -9.67 -15.06 -9.02
C GLY A 11 -8.96 -13.73 -9.05
N VAL A 12 -8.23 -13.47 -10.13
CA VAL A 12 -7.91 -12.09 -10.52
C VAL A 12 -9.24 -11.38 -10.72
N LEU A 13 -9.50 -10.35 -9.91
CA LEU A 13 -10.74 -9.58 -10.03
C LEU A 13 -10.82 -8.97 -11.43
N PRO A 14 -11.96 -9.08 -12.13
CA PRO A 14 -12.16 -8.43 -13.41
C PRO A 14 -12.04 -6.91 -13.25
N CYS A 15 -11.71 -6.22 -14.34
CA CYS A 15 -11.52 -4.75 -14.38
C CYS A 15 -12.73 -3.97 -13.81
N GLN A 16 -13.91 -4.58 -13.80
CA GLN A 16 -15.13 -4.07 -13.19
C GLN A 16 -15.01 -3.99 -11.65
N ALA A 17 -14.51 -5.03 -11.00
CA ALA A 17 -14.34 -5.05 -9.54
C ALA A 17 -13.30 -4.02 -9.05
N LEU A 18 -12.32 -3.69 -9.89
CA LEU A 18 -11.37 -2.61 -9.63
C LEU A 18 -12.01 -1.23 -9.77
N ARG A 19 -12.94 -1.05 -10.72
CA ARG A 19 -13.76 0.17 -10.81
C ARG A 19 -14.69 0.30 -9.61
N ASP A 20 -15.22 -0.82 -9.13
CA ASP A 20 -16.09 -0.84 -7.95
C ASP A 20 -15.29 -0.49 -6.69
N MET A 21 -14.03 -0.95 -6.55
CA MET A 21 -13.12 -0.53 -5.48
C MET A 21 -12.83 0.97 -5.50
N THR A 22 -12.53 1.53 -6.68
CA THR A 22 -12.29 2.98 -6.82
C THR A 22 -13.57 3.78 -6.57
N HIS A 23 -14.73 3.22 -6.93
CA HIS A 23 -16.03 3.82 -6.70
C HIS A 23 -16.41 3.75 -5.21
N GLU A 24 -16.11 2.65 -4.53
CA GLU A 24 -16.34 2.49 -3.10
C GLU A 24 -15.47 3.47 -2.27
N LEU A 25 -14.20 3.65 -2.66
CA LEU A 25 -13.34 4.70 -2.10
C LEU A 25 -13.84 6.12 -2.40
N ALA A 26 -14.51 6.32 -3.53
CA ALA A 26 -15.08 7.62 -3.91
C ALA A 26 -16.44 7.90 -3.25
N HIS A 27 -17.16 6.87 -2.79
CA HIS A 27 -18.45 6.98 -2.07
C HIS A 27 -18.33 7.00 -0.54
N ILE A 28 -17.11 6.87 0.02
CA ILE A 28 -16.90 7.16 1.43
C ILE A 28 -17.33 8.62 1.63
N GLU A 29 -18.31 8.83 2.52
CA GLU A 29 -18.80 10.16 2.88
C GLU A 29 -17.60 11.11 2.97
N ARG A 30 -17.50 12.01 2.01
CA ARG A 30 -16.49 13.06 1.97
C ARG A 30 -16.81 13.98 3.15
N THR A 31 -16.13 13.76 4.27
CA THR A 31 -15.94 14.89 5.18
C THR A 31 -15.24 15.96 4.34
N ASP A 32 -15.57 17.21 4.49
CA ASP A 32 -15.01 18.32 3.70
C ASP A 32 -13.46 18.37 3.69
N GLU A 33 -12.79 17.53 4.46
CA GLU A 33 -11.34 17.47 4.63
C GLU A 33 -10.61 16.34 3.87
N GLY A 34 -11.32 15.41 3.18
CA GLY A 34 -10.73 14.24 2.51
C GLY A 34 -10.11 13.20 3.48
N LEU A 35 -9.61 12.07 2.94
CA LEU A 35 -8.96 11.03 3.76
C LEU A 35 -7.56 11.46 4.19
N ARG A 36 -7.22 11.24 5.46
CA ARG A 36 -5.88 11.52 6.02
C ARG A 36 -4.98 10.31 5.81
N GLU A 37 -3.91 10.51 5.06
CA GLU A 37 -2.98 9.45 4.64
C GLU A 37 -1.68 9.51 5.44
N LEU A 38 -1.25 8.36 5.97
CA LEU A 38 0.12 8.07 6.37
C LEU A 38 0.77 7.24 5.26
N ALA A 39 1.74 7.81 4.55
CA ALA A 39 2.41 7.17 3.43
C ALA A 39 3.73 6.52 3.88
N LEU A 40 3.80 5.19 3.89
CA LEU A 40 5.02 4.42 4.19
C LEU A 40 5.77 4.09 2.91
N PHE A 41 7.11 4.06 2.97
CA PHE A 41 7.96 3.81 1.79
C PHE A 41 7.60 4.76 0.64
N ALA A 42 7.46 6.05 0.98
CA ALA A 42 6.80 7.04 0.14
C ALA A 42 7.51 7.31 -1.19
N GLY A 43 8.80 6.96 -1.30
CA GLY A 43 9.59 7.25 -2.48
C GLY A 43 9.58 8.74 -2.80
N ALA A 44 9.58 9.07 -4.08
CA ALA A 44 9.49 10.45 -4.56
C ALA A 44 8.05 11.03 -4.54
N GLY A 45 7.11 10.36 -3.84
CA GLY A 45 5.75 10.87 -3.61
C GLY A 45 4.73 10.58 -4.70
N GLY A 46 4.98 9.60 -5.59
CA GLY A 46 4.02 9.25 -6.64
C GLY A 46 2.66 8.79 -6.10
N GLY A 47 2.66 7.98 -5.03
CA GLY A 47 1.45 7.56 -4.33
C GLY A 47 0.74 8.73 -3.66
N ILE A 48 1.49 9.56 -2.94
CA ILE A 48 0.96 10.76 -2.27
C ILE A 48 0.32 11.72 -3.27
N LEU A 49 0.95 11.94 -4.45
CA LEU A 49 0.36 12.77 -5.51
C LEU A 49 -0.94 12.15 -6.03
N GLY A 50 -0.99 10.82 -6.20
CA GLY A 50 -2.22 10.11 -6.57
C GLY A 50 -3.33 10.30 -5.54
N GLY A 51 -3.04 10.15 -4.26
CA GLY A 51 -3.95 10.44 -3.15
C GLY A 51 -4.42 11.89 -3.16
N HIS A 52 -3.50 12.85 -3.34
CA HIS A 52 -3.82 14.27 -3.41
C HIS A 52 -4.79 14.61 -4.55
N LEU A 53 -4.61 14.01 -5.72
CA LEU A 53 -5.53 14.17 -6.86
C LEU A 53 -6.92 13.60 -6.58
N LEU A 54 -7.03 12.63 -5.67
CA LEU A 54 -8.29 12.07 -5.19
C LEU A 54 -8.88 12.85 -4.00
N GLY A 55 -8.24 13.94 -3.57
CA GLY A 55 -8.66 14.76 -2.44
C GLY A 55 -8.17 14.23 -1.09
N TRP A 56 -7.23 13.29 -1.05
CA TRP A 56 -6.61 12.86 0.21
C TRP A 56 -5.61 13.89 0.69
N ARG A 57 -5.37 13.89 1.98
CA ARG A 57 -4.37 14.72 2.63
C ARG A 57 -3.30 13.85 3.28
N CYS A 58 -2.09 13.84 2.73
CA CYS A 58 -0.95 13.25 3.42
C CYS A 58 -0.68 14.01 4.72
N VAL A 59 -0.65 13.30 5.84
CA VAL A 59 -0.38 13.87 7.18
C VAL A 59 1.02 13.55 7.68
N CYS A 60 1.64 12.48 7.16
CA CYS A 60 3.03 12.12 7.38
C CYS A 60 3.50 11.17 6.28
N ALA A 61 4.76 11.26 5.89
CA ALA A 61 5.43 10.29 5.04
C ALA A 61 6.60 9.64 5.77
N VAL A 62 6.89 8.37 5.45
CA VAL A 62 8.09 7.67 5.93
C VAL A 62 8.91 7.27 4.70
N GLU A 63 10.14 7.80 4.60
CA GLU A 63 11.05 7.52 3.48
C GLU A 63 12.49 7.49 3.94
N TRP A 64 13.13 6.32 3.76
CA TRP A 64 14.50 6.06 4.21
C TRP A 64 15.58 6.67 3.29
N GLU A 65 15.33 6.64 1.98
CA GLU A 65 16.33 7.05 1.00
C GLU A 65 16.43 8.59 0.94
N PRO A 66 17.64 9.17 1.12
CA PRO A 66 17.79 10.62 1.19
C PRO A 66 17.34 11.35 -0.09
N TYR A 67 17.56 10.76 -1.27
CA TYR A 67 17.21 11.41 -2.54
C TYR A 67 15.68 11.50 -2.74
N PRO A 68 14.88 10.43 -2.62
CA PRO A 68 13.43 10.54 -2.63
C PRO A 68 12.87 11.46 -1.55
N ALA A 69 13.40 11.42 -0.33
CA ALA A 69 12.98 12.33 0.74
C ALA A 69 13.23 13.82 0.38
N ALA A 70 14.37 14.11 -0.24
CA ALA A 70 14.68 15.47 -0.73
C ALA A 70 13.71 15.89 -1.86
N VAL A 71 13.29 14.96 -2.74
CA VAL A 71 12.27 15.24 -3.76
C VAL A 71 10.93 15.60 -3.12
N LEU A 72 10.49 14.85 -2.09
CA LEU A 72 9.27 15.18 -1.34
C LEU A 72 9.33 16.58 -0.74
N ALA A 73 10.44 16.92 -0.06
CA ALA A 73 10.64 18.24 0.51
C ALA A 73 10.62 19.35 -0.56
N ALA A 74 11.24 19.12 -1.73
CA ALA A 74 11.21 20.05 -2.85
C ALA A 74 9.77 20.28 -3.35
N ARG A 75 8.97 19.21 -3.51
CA ARG A 75 7.56 19.33 -3.94
C ARG A 75 6.68 20.09 -2.95
N GLN A 76 6.97 19.99 -1.66
CA GLN A 76 6.31 20.81 -0.63
C GLN A 76 6.73 22.28 -0.77
N ASN A 77 8.03 22.56 -0.93
CA ASN A 77 8.55 23.93 -1.09
C ASN A 77 8.04 24.60 -2.38
N GLU A 78 7.81 23.83 -3.44
CA GLU A 78 7.23 24.29 -4.70
C GLU A 78 5.69 24.49 -4.62
N GLY A 79 5.06 24.10 -3.51
CA GLY A 79 3.60 24.17 -3.33
C GLY A 79 2.81 23.13 -4.15
N ILE A 80 3.47 22.11 -4.69
CA ILE A 80 2.82 21.01 -5.43
C ILE A 80 2.14 20.06 -4.45
N LEU A 81 2.78 19.82 -3.30
CA LEU A 81 2.21 19.03 -2.21
C LEU A 81 2.02 19.94 -0.98
N PRO A 82 0.95 19.73 -0.20
CA PRO A 82 0.81 20.38 1.10
C PRO A 82 1.98 20.00 2.03
N PRO A 83 2.33 20.83 3.02
CA PRO A 83 3.37 20.50 3.98
C PRO A 83 2.93 19.34 4.91
N PHE A 84 3.81 18.36 5.08
CA PHE A 84 3.71 17.24 6.04
C PHE A 84 5.11 16.85 6.50
N PRO A 85 5.27 16.26 7.71
CA PRO A 85 6.55 15.74 8.16
C PRO A 85 6.98 14.52 7.36
N ILE A 86 8.30 14.37 7.18
CA ILE A 86 8.93 13.20 6.56
C ILE A 86 9.77 12.52 7.64
N TRP A 87 9.42 11.29 8.00
CA TRP A 87 10.18 10.44 8.91
C TRP A 87 11.17 9.56 8.12
N ASP A 88 12.34 9.31 8.67
CA ASP A 88 13.41 8.61 7.96
C ASP A 88 13.30 7.08 8.02
N ASP A 89 13.14 6.48 9.20
CA ASP A 89 13.21 5.02 9.36
C ASP A 89 11.89 4.42 9.86
N VAL A 90 11.28 3.59 9.01
CA VAL A 90 10.03 2.89 9.33
C VAL A 90 10.15 2.02 10.60
N ARG A 91 11.33 1.50 10.92
CA ARG A 91 11.58 0.66 12.09
C ARG A 91 11.52 1.45 13.40
N SER A 92 11.84 2.73 13.35
CA SER A 92 11.78 3.64 14.50
C SER A 92 10.48 4.44 14.59
N PHE A 93 9.61 4.32 13.56
CA PHE A 93 8.34 5.03 13.54
C PHE A 93 7.35 4.41 14.54
N ASP A 94 6.85 5.21 15.47
CA ASP A 94 5.77 4.84 16.39
C ASP A 94 4.43 5.28 15.79
N GLY A 95 3.60 4.30 15.40
CA GLY A 95 2.27 4.53 14.85
C GLY A 95 1.21 4.81 15.92
N THR A 96 1.47 4.53 17.19
CA THR A 96 0.49 4.62 18.28
C THR A 96 -0.12 6.02 18.43
N PRO A 97 0.66 7.13 18.38
CA PRO A 97 0.10 8.48 18.47
C PRO A 97 -0.80 8.87 17.29
N TRP A 98 -0.72 8.13 16.17
CA TRP A 98 -1.48 8.41 14.94
C TRP A 98 -2.86 7.75 14.91
N ARG A 99 -3.17 6.92 15.91
CA ARG A 99 -4.48 6.25 16.01
C ARG A 99 -5.62 7.27 16.09
N GLY A 100 -6.60 7.12 15.21
CA GLY A 100 -7.72 8.07 15.09
C GLY A 100 -7.40 9.36 14.34
N LEU A 101 -6.11 9.61 14.00
CA LEU A 101 -5.68 10.75 13.20
C LEU A 101 -5.46 10.41 11.73
N VAL A 102 -5.41 9.13 11.37
CA VAL A 102 -5.13 8.60 10.04
C VAL A 102 -6.27 7.71 9.59
N ASP A 103 -6.75 7.94 8.38
CA ASP A 103 -7.82 7.16 7.76
C ASP A 103 -7.24 6.06 6.85
N VAL A 104 -6.10 6.33 6.21
CA VAL A 104 -5.42 5.41 5.27
C VAL A 104 -3.95 5.29 5.64
N VAL A 105 -3.47 4.06 5.83
CA VAL A 105 -2.04 3.74 5.75
C VAL A 105 -1.77 3.18 4.37
N SER A 106 -0.97 3.88 3.57
CA SER A 106 -0.57 3.48 2.23
C SER A 106 0.91 3.11 2.18
N GLY A 107 1.32 2.27 1.22
CA GLY A 107 2.73 2.02 0.99
C GLY A 107 3.05 0.90 0.01
N GLY A 108 4.22 1.03 -0.63
CA GLY A 108 4.81 0.01 -1.47
C GLY A 108 6.09 -0.52 -0.82
N PHE A 109 6.00 -1.57 -0.03
CA PHE A 109 7.18 -2.10 0.67
C PHE A 109 8.19 -2.74 -0.31
N PRO A 110 9.52 -2.66 -0.04
CA PRO A 110 10.55 -3.21 -0.92
C PRO A 110 10.38 -4.71 -1.20
N CYS A 111 10.45 -5.07 -2.49
CA CYS A 111 10.15 -6.40 -3.02
C CYS A 111 11.42 -7.22 -3.34
N GLN A 112 12.60 -6.78 -2.88
CA GLN A 112 13.89 -7.31 -3.35
C GLN A 112 14.11 -8.79 -3.01
N ASP A 113 13.52 -9.30 -1.94
CA ASP A 113 13.60 -10.72 -1.56
C ASP A 113 12.54 -11.59 -2.25
N ILE A 114 11.54 -10.96 -2.88
CA ILE A 114 10.50 -11.62 -3.66
C ILE A 114 10.91 -11.76 -5.14
N SER A 115 11.94 -11.03 -5.59
CA SER A 115 12.41 -11.09 -6.99
C SER A 115 13.16 -12.39 -7.29
N VAL A 116 13.12 -12.80 -8.56
CA VAL A 116 13.81 -14.02 -9.07
C VAL A 116 15.34 -13.96 -8.87
N ALA A 117 15.92 -12.77 -8.68
CA ALA A 117 17.34 -12.55 -8.44
C ALA A 117 17.76 -12.68 -6.96
N GLY A 118 16.84 -12.59 -6.03
CA GLY A 118 17.06 -12.93 -4.62
C GLY A 118 16.90 -14.43 -4.42
N LYS A 119 17.73 -15.05 -3.62
CA LYS A 119 17.85 -16.51 -3.38
C LYS A 119 16.55 -17.22 -2.89
N GLY A 120 15.36 -16.70 -3.24
CA GLY A 120 14.08 -17.35 -2.98
C GLY A 120 13.64 -17.33 -1.51
N ALA A 121 14.21 -16.47 -0.66
CA ALA A 121 13.89 -16.40 0.77
C ALA A 121 12.46 -15.94 1.08
N GLY A 122 11.73 -15.46 0.06
CA GLY A 122 10.34 -15.03 0.24
C GLY A 122 10.20 -13.87 1.24
N LEU A 123 9.13 -13.88 2.04
CA LEU A 123 8.90 -12.89 3.11
C LEU A 123 9.76 -13.14 4.37
N ASP A 124 10.56 -14.20 4.43
CA ASP A 124 11.41 -14.52 5.58
C ASP A 124 12.84 -13.95 5.47
N GLY A 125 13.16 -13.25 4.36
CA GLY A 125 14.43 -12.54 4.20
C GLY A 125 14.48 -11.21 5.00
N GLU A 126 15.69 -10.72 5.28
CA GLU A 126 15.94 -9.53 6.11
C GLU A 126 15.25 -8.25 5.57
N ARG A 127 14.98 -8.18 4.26
CA ARG A 127 14.30 -7.06 3.58
C ARG A 127 12.79 -7.24 3.46
N SER A 128 12.27 -8.43 3.64
CA SER A 128 10.84 -8.71 3.79
C SER A 128 10.35 -8.42 5.21
N GLY A 129 11.26 -8.13 6.12
CA GLY A 129 10.98 -7.45 7.38
C GLY A 129 10.24 -6.12 7.20
N MET A 130 10.33 -5.49 6.00
CA MET A 130 9.60 -4.24 5.71
C MET A 130 8.09 -4.43 5.64
N TRP A 131 7.59 -5.58 5.19
CA TRP A 131 6.18 -5.92 5.35
C TRP A 131 5.79 -6.03 6.83
N ALA A 132 6.62 -6.68 7.65
CA ALA A 132 6.34 -6.81 9.08
C ALA A 132 6.26 -5.43 9.77
N GLU A 133 7.11 -4.48 9.38
CA GLU A 133 7.04 -3.09 9.87
C GLU A 133 5.76 -2.38 9.41
N MET A 134 5.36 -2.56 8.14
CA MET A 134 4.11 -2.02 7.64
C MET A 134 2.90 -2.60 8.39
N ALA A 135 2.87 -3.92 8.60
CA ALA A 135 1.82 -4.59 9.35
C ALA A 135 1.78 -4.13 10.82
N ARG A 136 2.95 -3.94 11.47
CA ARG A 136 3.06 -3.37 12.81
C ARG A 136 2.41 -1.99 12.87
N ILE A 137 2.78 -1.10 11.96
CA ILE A 137 2.26 0.27 11.92
C ILE A 137 0.75 0.27 11.64
N ILE A 138 0.25 -0.58 10.74
CA ILE A 138 -1.20 -0.75 10.51
C ILE A 138 -1.90 -1.18 11.81
N GLY A 139 -1.31 -2.11 12.57
CA GLY A 139 -1.84 -2.56 13.87
C GLY A 139 -1.80 -1.47 14.95
N GLU A 140 -0.79 -0.61 14.96
CA GLU A 140 -0.65 0.51 15.89
C GLU A 140 -1.63 1.64 15.57
N VAL A 141 -1.68 2.07 14.30
CA VAL A 141 -2.52 3.17 13.82
C VAL A 141 -3.98 2.78 13.76
N GLN A 142 -4.29 1.54 13.38
CA GLN A 142 -5.64 1.02 13.16
C GLN A 142 -6.47 1.91 12.20
N PRO A 143 -5.96 2.23 11.00
CA PRO A 143 -6.68 3.07 10.05
C PRO A 143 -7.96 2.38 9.55
N ARG A 144 -8.85 3.14 8.90
CA ARG A 144 -10.01 2.56 8.20
C ARG A 144 -9.58 1.69 7.03
N PHE A 145 -8.51 2.10 6.33
CA PHE A 145 -8.00 1.44 5.14
C PHE A 145 -6.49 1.20 5.23
N ALA A 146 -6.06 0.03 4.76
CA ALA A 146 -4.68 -0.28 4.45
C ALA A 146 -4.56 -0.42 2.93
N PHE A 147 -3.77 0.42 2.26
CA PHE A 147 -3.61 0.43 0.81
C PHE A 147 -2.17 0.07 0.44
N VAL A 148 -1.98 -1.15 -0.05
CA VAL A 148 -0.66 -1.76 -0.23
C VAL A 148 -0.37 -1.97 -1.72
N GLU A 149 0.83 -1.56 -2.16
CA GLU A 149 1.33 -1.80 -3.50
C GLU A 149 2.52 -2.75 -3.47
N ASN A 150 2.63 -3.61 -4.49
CA ASN A 150 3.83 -4.40 -4.68
C ASN A 150 3.96 -4.93 -6.13
N SER A 151 5.03 -5.69 -6.39
CA SER A 151 5.20 -6.43 -7.65
C SER A 151 4.14 -7.54 -7.78
N PRO A 152 3.64 -7.85 -8.99
CA PRO A 152 2.79 -9.01 -9.23
C PRO A 152 3.38 -10.34 -8.76
N MET A 153 4.70 -10.43 -8.61
CA MET A 153 5.39 -11.60 -8.05
C MET A 153 4.93 -11.94 -6.63
N LEU A 154 4.36 -10.99 -5.91
CA LEU A 154 3.78 -11.21 -4.57
C LEU A 154 2.71 -12.31 -4.59
N THR A 155 1.95 -12.43 -5.68
CA THR A 155 0.88 -13.46 -5.82
C THR A 155 1.39 -14.89 -5.64
N SER A 156 2.64 -15.16 -5.99
CA SER A 156 3.27 -16.49 -5.88
C SER A 156 4.25 -16.61 -4.71
N ARG A 157 4.55 -15.52 -4.00
CA ARG A 157 5.67 -15.47 -3.05
C ARG A 157 5.37 -14.77 -1.72
N GLY A 158 4.10 -14.66 -1.32
CA GLY A 158 3.79 -14.10 -0.01
C GLY A 158 2.50 -13.31 0.09
N LEU A 159 1.65 -13.35 -0.92
CA LEU A 159 0.33 -12.72 -0.86
C LEU A 159 -0.52 -13.33 0.26
N ASP A 160 -0.45 -14.65 0.44
CA ASP A 160 -1.13 -15.41 1.50
C ASP A 160 -0.77 -14.86 2.89
N ARG A 161 0.51 -14.57 3.12
CA ARG A 161 0.96 -13.97 4.37
C ARG A 161 0.42 -12.55 4.54
N VAL A 162 0.53 -11.70 3.51
CA VAL A 162 0.01 -10.32 3.57
C VAL A 162 -1.48 -10.31 3.90
N LEU A 163 -2.27 -11.14 3.22
CA LEU A 163 -3.72 -11.23 3.47
C LEU A 163 -4.03 -11.84 4.85
N GLY A 164 -3.25 -12.83 5.29
CA GLY A 164 -3.37 -13.44 6.61
C GLY A 164 -3.07 -12.46 7.75
N ASP A 165 -1.99 -11.68 7.62
CA ASP A 165 -1.62 -10.66 8.61
C ASP A 165 -2.69 -9.56 8.67
N LEU A 166 -3.19 -9.06 7.53
CA LEU A 166 -4.29 -8.09 7.48
C LEU A 166 -5.56 -8.64 8.12
N SER A 167 -5.90 -9.91 7.84
CA SER A 167 -7.06 -10.57 8.47
C SER A 167 -6.90 -10.66 10.00
N THR A 168 -5.70 -11.00 10.48
CA THR A 168 -5.40 -11.06 11.92
C THR A 168 -5.52 -9.68 12.58
N LEU A 169 -5.22 -8.61 11.83
CA LEU A 169 -5.39 -7.23 12.29
C LEU A 169 -6.85 -6.72 12.20
N GLY A 170 -7.79 -7.55 11.72
CA GLY A 170 -9.21 -7.21 11.63
C GLY A 170 -9.62 -6.53 10.32
N TYR A 171 -8.88 -6.74 9.23
CA TYR A 171 -9.21 -6.21 7.91
C TYR A 171 -9.76 -7.28 6.98
N GLY A 172 -10.88 -7.00 6.33
CA GLY A 172 -11.29 -7.68 5.10
C GLY A 172 -10.46 -7.15 3.95
N SER A 173 -9.95 -8.02 3.08
CA SER A 173 -9.01 -7.60 2.02
C SER A 173 -9.49 -8.01 0.63
N THR A 174 -9.29 -7.11 -0.34
CA THR A 174 -9.43 -7.39 -1.76
C THR A 174 -8.16 -6.96 -2.50
N TYR A 175 -7.86 -7.58 -3.64
CA TYR A 175 -6.67 -7.24 -4.41
C TYR A 175 -6.88 -7.41 -5.91
N GLY A 176 -6.04 -6.74 -6.69
CA GLY A 176 -6.04 -6.84 -8.14
C GLY A 176 -4.71 -6.41 -8.75
N ILE A 177 -4.45 -6.83 -9.99
CA ILE A 177 -3.27 -6.41 -10.75
C ILE A 177 -3.68 -5.33 -11.73
N ILE A 178 -3.08 -4.14 -11.57
CA ILE A 178 -3.28 -3.00 -12.46
C ILE A 178 -1.93 -2.55 -12.99
N GLY A 179 -1.84 -2.40 -14.30
CA GLY A 179 -0.66 -1.84 -14.96
C GLY A 179 -0.90 -0.41 -15.43
N ALA A 180 0.18 0.31 -15.66
CA ALA A 180 0.12 1.69 -16.16
C ALA A 180 -0.63 1.80 -17.52
N HIS A 181 -0.59 0.73 -18.34
CA HIS A 181 -1.31 0.68 -19.60
C HIS A 181 -2.85 0.73 -19.44
N HIS A 182 -3.40 0.28 -18.32
CA HIS A 182 -4.82 0.43 -18.02
C HIS A 182 -5.23 1.89 -17.79
N ALA A 183 -4.26 2.75 -17.45
CA ALA A 183 -4.41 4.19 -17.32
C ALA A 183 -3.95 4.96 -18.57
N GLY A 184 -3.73 4.27 -19.70
CA GLY A 184 -3.33 4.88 -20.97
C GLY A 184 -1.82 5.12 -21.17
N ALA A 185 -0.97 4.66 -20.26
CA ALA A 185 0.49 4.77 -20.43
C ALA A 185 1.01 3.80 -21.53
N PRO A 186 2.09 4.17 -22.26
CA PRO A 186 2.64 3.33 -23.35
C PRO A 186 3.44 2.12 -22.86
N HIS A 187 3.49 1.86 -21.56
CA HIS A 187 4.23 0.75 -20.94
C HIS A 187 3.35 0.00 -19.93
N LYS A 188 3.63 -1.28 -19.70
CA LYS A 188 2.79 -2.13 -18.83
C LYS A 188 2.89 -1.74 -17.36
N ARG A 189 4.08 -1.85 -16.75
CA ARG A 189 4.35 -1.63 -15.31
C ARG A 189 3.24 -2.20 -14.42
N ASP A 190 3.00 -3.50 -14.52
CA ASP A 190 1.99 -4.18 -13.71
C ASP A 190 2.37 -4.14 -12.22
N ARG A 191 1.37 -3.88 -11.35
CA ARG A 191 1.48 -3.88 -9.92
C ARG A 191 0.29 -4.58 -9.30
N ILE A 192 0.53 -5.30 -8.21
CA ILE A 192 -0.55 -5.76 -7.35
C ILE A 192 -0.91 -4.64 -6.38
N TRP A 193 -2.19 -4.40 -6.26
CA TRP A 193 -2.79 -3.47 -5.32
C TRP A 193 -3.67 -4.25 -4.37
N ILE A 194 -3.52 -4.03 -3.07
CA ILE A 194 -4.27 -4.70 -2.02
C ILE A 194 -4.95 -3.61 -1.20
N LEU A 195 -6.27 -3.71 -1.05
CA LEU A 195 -7.05 -2.85 -0.19
C LEU A 195 -7.56 -3.67 0.99
N GLY A 196 -7.11 -3.32 2.18
CA GLY A 196 -7.68 -3.77 3.45
C GLY A 196 -8.69 -2.76 3.96
N SER A 197 -9.91 -3.20 4.23
CA SER A 197 -10.95 -2.40 4.89
C SER A 197 -11.21 -2.95 6.28
N ARG A 198 -11.19 -2.10 7.30
CA ARG A 198 -11.43 -2.50 8.68
C ARG A 198 -12.88 -2.94 8.84
N LEU A 199 -13.08 -4.14 9.42
CA LEU A 199 -14.39 -4.76 9.67
C LEU A 199 -15.08 -4.15 10.90
#